data_66723e7ce434363a4e8987168e7e9639
#
_entry.id   66723e7ce434363a4e8987168e7e9639
#
_cell.length_a   1.000
_cell.length_b   1.000
_cell.length_c   1.000
_cell.angle_alpha   90.00
_cell.angle_beta   90.00
_cell.angle_gamma   90.00
#
_symmetry.space_group_name_H-M   'P 1'
#
loop_
_entity.id
_entity.type
_entity.pdbx_description
1 polymer ?
#
loop_
_entity_poly.entity_id
_entity_poly.type
_entity_poly.pdbx_seq_one_letter_code
_entity_poly.pdbx_strand_id
1 'polypeptide(L)'
;MESKKQDGFSPKIVGYMCNWCTYAAADLAGSSKLEISPHLSVIRVMCSSRIDFNLVLTAFFNGADGILIGGCHPGDCHYDKGNYYTRRRYALLKNVLDTLKLDPERLQLSWISASEGNRYAEVVNNFTEKIKKLGPNPLNGNPYF
;
A
#
# COMPACT_ATOMS: atom_id res chain seq x y z
N MET A 1 -16.71 -22.50 -2.87
CA MET A 1 -15.50 -22.98 -2.21
C MET A 1 -14.43 -21.91 -2.05
N GLU A 2 -14.16 -21.12 -3.08
CA GLU A 2 -13.23 -20.01 -2.98
C GLU A 2 -13.69 -18.95 -1.98
N SER A 3 -15.00 -18.71 -1.88
CA SER A 3 -15.57 -17.77 -0.93
C SER A 3 -15.31 -18.19 0.52
N LYS A 4 -15.31 -19.48 0.83
CA LYS A 4 -15.03 -19.97 2.18
C LYS A 4 -13.58 -19.78 2.60
N LYS A 5 -12.64 -19.87 1.66
CA LYS A 5 -11.23 -19.55 1.93
C LYS A 5 -11.04 -18.07 2.15
N GLN A 6 -11.83 -17.25 1.48
CA GLN A 6 -11.79 -15.80 1.64
C GLN A 6 -12.42 -15.36 2.96
N ASP A 7 -13.46 -16.06 3.42
CA ASP A 7 -14.15 -15.72 4.66
C ASP A 7 -13.29 -15.96 5.91
N GLY A 8 -12.32 -16.88 5.84
CA GLY A 8 -11.39 -17.15 6.93
C GLY A 8 -10.11 -16.33 6.89
N PHE A 9 -9.88 -15.57 5.83
CA PHE A 9 -8.66 -14.78 5.65
C PHE A 9 -8.96 -13.30 5.75
N SER A 10 -8.34 -12.65 6.75
CA SER A 10 -8.38 -11.20 6.92
C SER A 10 -7.02 -10.64 6.52
N PRO A 11 -6.90 -9.99 5.36
CA PRO A 11 -5.61 -9.47 4.92
C PRO A 11 -5.12 -8.35 5.83
N LYS A 12 -3.82 -8.33 6.08
CA LYS A 12 -3.15 -7.25 6.81
C LYS A 12 -2.45 -6.38 5.79
N ILE A 13 -2.99 -5.19 5.56
CA ILE A 13 -2.48 -4.27 4.56
C ILE A 13 -1.92 -3.04 5.27
N VAL A 14 -0.69 -2.68 4.92
CA VAL A 14 -0.05 -1.46 5.42
C VAL A 14 -0.07 -0.42 4.30
N GLY A 15 -0.59 0.75 4.62
CA GLY A 15 -0.62 1.87 3.68
C GLY A 15 0.33 2.98 4.12
N TYR A 16 1.39 3.22 3.36
CA TYR A 16 2.27 4.36 3.57
C TYR A 16 1.73 5.53 2.75
N MET A 17 1.23 6.55 3.43
CA MET A 17 0.53 7.68 2.79
C MET A 17 1.28 8.97 2.99
N CYS A 18 1.54 9.66 1.87
CA CYS A 18 2.17 10.98 1.90
C CYS A 18 1.28 11.99 2.65
N ASN A 19 1.88 12.73 3.58
CA ASN A 19 1.18 13.70 4.43
C ASN A 19 0.46 14.80 3.62
N TRP A 20 1.05 15.23 2.52
CA TRP A 20 0.60 16.42 1.80
C TRP A 20 -0.52 16.15 0.79
N CYS A 21 -0.72 14.89 0.40
CA CYS A 21 -1.74 14.56 -0.59
C CYS A 21 -2.55 13.32 -0.22
N THR A 22 -1.95 12.14 -0.21
CA THR A 22 -2.71 10.90 -0.03
C THR A 22 -3.33 10.79 1.36
N TYR A 23 -2.63 11.22 2.41
CA TYR A 23 -3.19 11.23 3.74
C TYR A 23 -4.37 12.22 3.86
N ALA A 24 -4.25 13.38 3.21
CA ALA A 24 -5.36 14.33 3.14
C ALA A 24 -6.56 13.75 2.37
N ALA A 25 -6.31 13.00 1.30
CA ALA A 25 -7.36 12.29 0.58
C ALA A 25 -8.04 11.24 1.48
N ALA A 26 -7.27 10.57 2.33
CA ALA A 26 -7.81 9.61 3.30
C ALA A 26 -8.73 10.31 4.29
N ASP A 27 -8.33 11.47 4.81
CA ASP A 27 -9.16 12.27 5.71
C ASP A 27 -10.45 12.74 5.01
N LEU A 28 -10.34 13.16 3.76
CA LEU A 28 -11.50 13.57 2.96
C LEU A 28 -12.46 12.40 2.75
N ALA A 29 -11.95 11.22 2.45
CA ALA A 29 -12.77 10.03 2.29
C ALA A 29 -13.49 9.67 3.58
N GLY A 30 -12.78 9.75 4.72
CA GLY A 30 -13.37 9.48 6.03
C GLY A 30 -14.45 10.49 6.42
N SER A 31 -14.19 11.77 6.23
CA SER A 31 -15.17 12.83 6.55
C SER A 31 -16.36 12.81 5.62
N SER A 32 -16.19 12.33 4.39
CA SER A 32 -17.29 12.14 3.43
C SER A 32 -18.03 10.83 3.62
N LYS A 33 -17.66 10.05 4.63
CA LYS A 33 -18.28 8.75 4.98
C LYS A 33 -18.28 7.76 3.83
N LEU A 34 -17.21 7.74 3.03
CA LEU A 34 -17.02 6.75 1.98
C LEU A 34 -16.66 5.40 2.60
N GLU A 35 -17.16 4.33 2.00
CA GLU A 35 -16.84 2.99 2.45
C GLU A 35 -15.38 2.65 2.12
N ILE A 36 -14.61 2.34 3.15
CA ILE A 36 -13.19 2.00 3.03
C ILE A 36 -12.97 0.69 3.79
N SER A 37 -12.21 -0.21 3.17
CA SER A 37 -11.88 -1.50 3.78
C SER A 37 -11.22 -1.30 5.16
N PRO A 38 -11.66 -2.05 6.20
CA PRO A 38 -11.07 -1.97 7.54
C PRO A 38 -9.72 -2.67 7.65
N HIS A 39 -9.25 -3.35 6.60
CA HIS A 39 -8.02 -4.14 6.64
C HIS A 39 -6.75 -3.31 6.44
N LEU A 40 -6.89 -2.02 6.15
CA LEU A 40 -5.76 -1.12 5.89
C LEU A 40 -5.35 -0.41 7.18
N SER A 41 -4.08 -0.51 7.54
CA SER A 41 -3.45 0.29 8.59
C SER A 41 -2.64 1.39 7.91
N VAL A 42 -2.99 2.65 8.16
CA VAL A 42 -2.34 3.79 7.51
C VAL A 42 -1.17 4.27 8.34
N ILE A 43 -0.02 4.42 7.70
CA ILE A 43 1.15 5.04 8.28
C ILE A 43 1.44 6.32 7.49
N ARG A 44 1.38 7.46 8.17
CA ARG A 44 1.65 8.75 7.54
C ARG A 44 3.14 8.97 7.43
N VAL A 45 3.60 9.33 6.26
CA VAL A 45 4.98 9.73 6.00
C VAL A 45 4.99 11.14 5.43
N MET A 46 6.06 11.90 5.66
CA MET A 46 6.12 13.29 5.17
C MET A 46 6.17 13.35 3.66
N CYS A 47 6.79 12.38 3.01
CA CYS A 47 6.82 12.23 1.56
C CYS A 47 6.96 10.76 1.23
N SER A 48 6.41 10.35 0.08
CA SER A 48 6.56 8.96 -0.37
C SER A 48 8.01 8.55 -0.57
N SER A 49 8.92 9.51 -0.79
CA SER A 49 10.36 9.24 -0.91
C SER A 49 11.00 8.75 0.40
N ARG A 50 10.33 8.90 1.53
CA ARG A 50 10.80 8.35 2.82
C ARG A 50 10.63 6.84 2.91
N ILE A 51 9.86 6.27 2.02
CA ILE A 51 9.61 4.83 2.01
C ILE A 51 10.78 4.16 1.31
N ASP A 52 11.58 3.43 2.07
CA ASP A 52 12.75 2.73 1.56
C ASP A 52 12.52 1.21 1.57
N PHE A 53 13.53 0.47 1.11
CA PHE A 53 13.47 -0.98 1.06
C PHE A 53 13.24 -1.58 2.46
N ASN A 54 13.88 -1.02 3.48
CA ASN A 54 13.78 -1.54 4.85
C ASN A 54 12.34 -1.44 5.38
N LEU A 55 11.67 -0.33 5.17
CA LEU A 55 10.28 -0.16 5.63
C LEU A 55 9.35 -1.18 4.97
N VAL A 56 9.49 -1.37 3.66
CA VAL A 56 8.64 -2.29 2.91
C VAL A 56 8.94 -3.74 3.28
N LEU A 57 10.21 -4.12 3.26
CA LEU A 57 10.61 -5.51 3.54
C LEU A 57 10.33 -5.90 4.99
N THR A 58 10.57 -4.99 5.94
CA THR A 58 10.26 -5.24 7.35
C THR A 58 8.76 -5.48 7.54
N ALA A 59 7.92 -4.71 6.88
CA ALA A 59 6.47 -4.90 6.96
C ALA A 59 6.06 -6.28 6.42
N PHE A 60 6.61 -6.71 5.29
CA PHE A 60 6.33 -8.03 4.74
C PHE A 60 6.82 -9.15 5.65
N PHE A 61 8.01 -9.02 6.22
CA PHE A 61 8.58 -10.03 7.11
C PHE A 61 7.80 -10.13 8.43
N ASN A 62 7.16 -9.05 8.85
CA ASN A 62 6.32 -9.02 10.06
C ASN A 62 4.88 -9.45 9.81
N GLY A 63 4.56 -9.92 8.63
CA GLY A 63 3.27 -10.52 8.34
C GLY A 63 2.30 -9.68 7.53
N ALA A 64 2.72 -8.56 6.97
CA ALA A 64 1.86 -7.79 6.07
C ALA A 64 1.58 -8.59 4.80
N ASP A 65 0.33 -8.68 4.42
CA ASP A 65 -0.08 -9.41 3.22
C ASP A 65 0.01 -8.54 1.97
N GLY A 66 -0.09 -7.23 2.13
CA GLY A 66 0.05 -6.26 1.05
C GLY A 66 0.50 -4.91 1.56
N ILE A 67 1.15 -4.14 0.71
CA ILE A 67 1.61 -2.80 1.02
C ILE A 67 1.14 -1.87 -0.10
N LEU A 68 0.45 -0.81 0.29
CA LEU A 68 -0.01 0.24 -0.62
C LEU A 68 0.78 1.51 -0.32
N ILE A 69 1.41 2.05 -1.34
CA ILE A 69 2.13 3.32 -1.25
C ILE A 69 1.31 4.39 -1.95
N GLY A 70 0.96 5.44 -1.22
CA GLY A 70 0.25 6.58 -1.78
C GLY A 70 1.13 7.81 -1.83
N GLY A 71 1.24 8.40 -2.99
CA GLY A 71 2.03 9.61 -3.21
C GLY A 71 1.30 10.65 -4.03
N CYS A 72 1.87 11.86 -4.12
CA CYS A 72 1.37 12.92 -4.96
C CYS A 72 1.53 12.56 -6.44
N HIS A 73 0.66 13.09 -7.29
CA HIS A 73 0.85 12.94 -8.73
C HIS A 73 2.21 13.50 -9.16
N PRO A 74 2.86 12.90 -10.18
CA PRO A 74 4.13 13.43 -10.68
C PRO A 74 4.02 14.90 -11.03
N GLY A 75 4.94 15.71 -10.51
CA GLY A 75 4.93 17.16 -10.65
C GLY A 75 4.23 17.91 -9.52
N ASP A 76 3.43 17.24 -8.68
CA ASP A 76 2.69 17.86 -7.59
C ASP A 76 3.30 17.58 -6.21
N CYS A 77 4.50 16.99 -6.16
CA CYS A 77 5.14 16.67 -4.90
C CYS A 77 5.52 17.95 -4.14
N HIS A 78 5.16 18.01 -2.84
CA HIS A 78 5.52 19.14 -1.98
C HIS A 78 7.04 19.37 -1.92
N TYR A 79 7.82 18.31 -2.06
CA TYR A 79 9.29 18.34 -2.07
C TYR A 79 9.87 18.19 -3.48
N ASP A 80 9.18 18.66 -4.48
CA ASP A 80 9.54 18.70 -5.90
C ASP A 80 9.76 17.32 -6.52
N LYS A 81 10.87 16.66 -6.19
CA LYS A 81 11.30 15.41 -6.85
C LYS A 81 11.04 14.14 -6.02
N GLY A 82 10.40 14.27 -4.86
CA GLY A 82 10.21 13.14 -3.96
C GLY A 82 9.50 11.96 -4.62
N ASN A 83 8.44 12.20 -5.37
CA ASN A 83 7.68 11.14 -6.02
C ASN A 83 8.44 10.47 -7.18
N TYR A 84 9.39 11.14 -7.81
CA TYR A 84 10.26 10.52 -8.82
C TYR A 84 11.18 9.49 -8.20
N TYR A 85 11.74 9.77 -7.01
CA TYR A 85 12.53 8.80 -6.26
C TYR A 85 11.68 7.60 -5.84
N THR A 86 10.45 7.85 -5.41
CA THR A 86 9.50 6.79 -5.04
C THR A 86 9.23 5.86 -6.20
N ARG A 87 9.00 6.40 -7.38
CA ARG A 87 8.73 5.61 -8.58
C ARG A 87 9.90 4.70 -8.94
N ARG A 88 11.12 5.20 -8.82
CA ARG A 88 12.32 4.39 -9.07
C ARG A 88 12.46 3.26 -8.06
N ARG A 89 12.30 3.57 -6.78
CA ARG A 89 12.35 2.56 -5.71
C ARG A 89 11.28 1.51 -5.86
N TYR A 90 10.08 1.93 -6.24
CA TYR A 90 8.98 1.01 -6.48
C TYR A 90 9.32 -0.02 -7.54
N ALA A 91 9.89 0.41 -8.66
CA ALA A 91 10.29 -0.50 -9.72
C ALA A 91 11.35 -1.50 -9.24
N LEU A 92 12.34 -1.03 -8.47
CA LEU A 92 13.37 -1.89 -7.89
C LEU A 92 12.79 -2.86 -6.85
N LEU A 93 11.87 -2.38 -6.01
CA LEU A 93 11.21 -3.22 -5.01
C LEU A 93 10.41 -4.34 -5.64
N LYS A 94 9.74 -4.10 -6.76
CA LYS A 94 9.03 -5.14 -7.49
C LYS A 94 9.98 -6.28 -7.90
N ASN A 95 11.17 -5.94 -8.36
CA ASN A 95 12.18 -6.94 -8.73
C ASN A 95 12.69 -7.70 -7.50
N VAL A 96 12.89 -7.00 -6.38
CA VAL A 96 13.32 -7.64 -5.12
C VAL A 96 12.26 -8.62 -4.63
N LEU A 97 10.98 -8.25 -4.67
CA LEU A 97 9.90 -9.13 -4.25
C LEU A 97 9.83 -10.38 -5.12
N ASP A 98 10.02 -10.24 -6.41
CA ASP A 98 10.05 -11.37 -7.34
C ASP A 98 11.19 -12.32 -6.99
N THR A 99 12.37 -11.79 -6.69
CA THR A 99 13.53 -12.58 -6.25
C THR A 99 13.26 -13.33 -4.95
N LEU A 100 12.51 -12.72 -4.03
CA LEU A 100 12.13 -13.35 -2.76
C LEU A 100 10.94 -14.32 -2.91
N LYS A 101 10.44 -14.50 -4.12
CA LYS A 101 9.27 -15.33 -4.42
C LYS A 101 7.99 -14.83 -3.76
N LEU A 102 7.92 -13.55 -3.46
CA LEU A 102 6.69 -12.86 -3.13
C LEU A 102 6.06 -12.32 -4.40
N ASP A 103 4.74 -12.42 -4.50
CA ASP A 103 4.04 -11.88 -5.65
C ASP A 103 4.22 -10.35 -5.67
N PRO A 104 4.80 -9.77 -6.74
CA PRO A 104 4.97 -8.32 -6.82
C PRO A 104 3.66 -7.54 -6.77
N GLU A 105 2.53 -8.18 -7.06
CA GLU A 105 1.20 -7.56 -6.97
C GLU A 105 0.80 -7.22 -5.53
N ARG A 106 1.53 -7.73 -4.53
CA ARG A 106 1.32 -7.39 -3.12
C ARG A 106 1.82 -5.99 -2.77
N LEU A 107 2.59 -5.36 -3.65
CA LEU A 107 3.06 -3.99 -3.50
C LEU A 107 2.43 -3.14 -4.61
N GLN A 108 1.74 -2.08 -4.24
CA GLN A 108 1.12 -1.17 -5.19
C GLN A 108 1.48 0.27 -4.85
N LEU A 109 1.78 1.04 -5.89
CA LEU A 109 1.99 2.48 -5.82
C LEU A 109 0.84 3.16 -6.54
N SER A 110 0.21 4.12 -5.88
CA SER A 110 -0.87 4.90 -6.47
C SER A 110 -0.64 6.38 -6.24
N TRP A 111 -0.88 7.17 -7.26
CA TRP A 111 -0.79 8.63 -7.20
C TRP A 111 -2.18 9.17 -6.87
N ILE A 112 -2.32 9.81 -5.70
CA ILE A 112 -3.61 10.30 -5.20
C ILE A 112 -3.40 11.71 -4.67
N SER A 113 -4.14 12.69 -5.22
CA SER A 113 -4.09 14.07 -4.74
C SER A 113 -4.98 14.28 -3.52
N ALA A 114 -4.77 15.40 -2.83
CA ALA A 114 -5.52 15.72 -1.61
C ALA A 114 -7.04 15.84 -1.84
N SER A 115 -7.46 16.20 -3.05
CA SER A 115 -8.87 16.35 -3.41
C SER A 115 -9.53 15.06 -3.91
N GLU A 116 -8.78 13.98 -4.03
CA GLU A 116 -9.25 12.73 -4.64
C GLU A 116 -9.66 11.69 -3.59
N GLY A 117 -10.56 12.07 -2.66
CA GLY A 117 -11.07 11.14 -1.65
C GLY A 117 -11.77 9.93 -2.25
N ASN A 118 -12.55 10.11 -3.32
CA ASN A 118 -13.21 9.00 -4.02
C ASN A 118 -12.20 8.02 -4.61
N ARG A 119 -11.15 8.55 -5.22
CA ARG A 119 -10.07 7.73 -5.79
C ARG A 119 -9.34 6.95 -4.69
N TYR A 120 -9.11 7.58 -3.53
CA TYR A 120 -8.49 6.91 -2.39
C TYR A 120 -9.32 5.69 -1.96
N ALA A 121 -10.63 5.87 -1.76
CA ALA A 121 -11.50 4.78 -1.37
C ALA A 121 -11.51 3.66 -2.41
N GLU A 122 -11.60 4.00 -3.68
CA GLU A 122 -11.59 3.04 -4.78
C GLU A 122 -10.28 2.23 -4.82
N VAL A 123 -9.14 2.92 -4.72
CA VAL A 123 -7.82 2.28 -4.74
C VAL A 123 -7.66 1.33 -3.54
N VAL A 124 -8.02 1.76 -2.35
CA VAL A 124 -7.92 0.94 -1.14
C VAL A 124 -8.79 -0.31 -1.25
N ASN A 125 -10.04 -0.14 -1.66
CA ASN A 125 -10.97 -1.26 -1.77
C ASN A 125 -10.53 -2.25 -2.85
N ASN A 126 -10.10 -1.76 -4.01
CA ASN A 126 -9.63 -2.62 -5.10
C ASN A 126 -8.36 -3.36 -4.70
N PHE A 127 -7.44 -2.71 -4.01
CA PHE A 127 -6.22 -3.35 -3.55
C PHE A 127 -6.52 -4.43 -2.50
N THR A 128 -7.43 -4.15 -1.58
CA THR A 128 -7.87 -5.14 -0.58
C THR A 128 -8.43 -6.40 -1.25
N GLU A 129 -9.28 -6.23 -2.26
CA GLU A 129 -9.82 -7.37 -3.00
C GLU A 129 -8.72 -8.14 -3.74
N LYS A 130 -7.76 -7.45 -4.32
CA LYS A 130 -6.61 -8.08 -4.96
C LYS A 130 -5.82 -8.94 -3.95
N ILE A 131 -5.54 -8.42 -2.77
CA ILE A 131 -4.81 -9.17 -1.73
C ILE A 131 -5.61 -10.36 -1.23
N LYS A 132 -6.92 -10.24 -1.10
CA LYS A 132 -7.77 -11.37 -0.74
C LYS A 132 -7.65 -12.51 -1.75
N LYS A 133 -7.58 -12.19 -3.04
CA LYS A 133 -7.40 -13.18 -4.11
C LYS A 133 -6.03 -13.82 -4.09
N LEU A 134 -4.99 -13.06 -3.74
CA LEU A 134 -3.63 -13.57 -3.64
C LEU A 134 -3.43 -14.49 -2.44
N GLY A 135 -4.23 -14.31 -1.39
CA GLY A 135 -4.14 -15.12 -0.18
C GLY A 135 -3.07 -14.62 0.78
N PRO A 136 -2.81 -15.39 1.85
CA PRO A 136 -1.85 -15.00 2.88
C PRO A 136 -0.42 -14.87 2.34
N ASN A 137 0.36 -14.00 2.99
CA ASN A 137 1.77 -13.81 2.69
C ASN A 137 2.55 -15.10 2.98
N PRO A 138 3.23 -15.70 1.99
CA PRO A 138 3.95 -16.96 2.19
C PRO A 138 5.16 -16.85 3.14
N LEU A 139 5.65 -15.64 3.41
CA LEU A 139 6.73 -15.43 4.39
C LEU A 139 6.21 -15.37 5.82
N ASN A 140 4.91 -15.22 6.00
CA ASN A 140 4.32 -15.19 7.32
C ASN A 140 4.48 -16.54 8.01
N GLY A 141 5.05 -16.54 9.23
CA GLY A 141 5.32 -17.77 9.98
C GLY A 141 6.66 -18.42 9.63
N ASN A 142 7.44 -17.86 8.74
CA ASN A 142 8.78 -18.37 8.45
C ASN A 142 9.72 -18.04 9.63
N PRO A 143 10.38 -19.06 10.26
CA PRO A 143 11.21 -18.83 11.45
C PRO A 143 12.47 -18.01 11.17
N TYR A 144 12.84 -17.83 9.91
CA TYR A 144 14.02 -17.05 9.53
C TYR A 144 13.73 -15.57 9.28
N PHE A 145 12.47 -15.14 9.40
CA PHE A 145 12.07 -13.76 9.18
C PHE A 145 11.26 -13.21 10.33
#